data_151def98f87abc1f0a0ea05035b9a66e
#
_entry.id   151def98f87abc1f0a0ea05035b9a66e
#
_cell.length_a   1.000
_cell.length_b   1.000
_cell.length_c   1.000
_cell.angle_alpha   90.00
_cell.angle_beta   90.00
_cell.angle_gamma   90.00
#
_symmetry.space_group_name_H-M   'P 1'
#
loop_
_entity.id
_entity.type
_entity.pdbx_description
1 polymer ?
#
loop_
_entity_poly.entity_id
_entity_poly.type
_entity_poly.pdbx_seq_one_letter_code
_entity_poly.pdbx_strand_id
1 'polypeptide(L)'
;MALPTPLQAFSGVPKNTASADKQTIIDGEKMTGAQALIRALEDLGVQDVFGLPGGAILPVFHAINDDTKFRFTLVRHEQAAGHAAEGYAVATGRVGVCIVTSGPGATNMITPIADANMDSVPLVVITGQVGVNAIGTDAFQEADIVGATYPVVKHSYLVTRAQDIPRVLAEAHYIARSGRPGPVVVDLTKTAQTGEMYYSWPQRMILPGYNPTTKAHGRVISDAAKLFAQSYRPVL
;
A
#
# COMPACT_ATOMS: atom_id res chain seq x y z
N MET A 1 10.82 27.94 -0.67
CA MET A 1 9.95 26.79 -0.92
C MET A 1 9.55 26.23 0.43
N ALA A 2 8.32 26.44 0.88
CA ALA A 2 7.88 26.03 2.22
C ALA A 2 7.69 24.51 2.25
N LEU A 3 8.29 23.85 3.24
CA LEU A 3 8.08 22.44 3.53
C LEU A 3 6.58 22.21 3.81
N PRO A 4 5.98 21.12 3.31
CA PRO A 4 4.59 20.83 3.63
C PRO A 4 4.42 20.64 5.14
N THR A 5 3.33 21.19 5.65
CA THR A 5 2.94 21.18 7.05
C THR A 5 2.89 19.74 7.58
N PRO A 6 3.36 19.47 8.81
CA PRO A 6 3.28 18.13 9.38
C PRO A 6 1.83 17.70 9.51
N LEU A 7 1.57 16.47 9.06
CA LEU A 7 0.33 15.72 9.16
C LEU A 7 -0.40 16.02 10.47
N GLN A 8 -1.67 16.41 10.37
CA GLN A 8 -2.59 16.31 11.50
C GLN A 8 -2.53 14.87 12.02
N ALA A 9 -1.88 14.71 13.16
CA ALA A 9 -1.83 13.46 13.86
C ALA A 9 -3.26 12.98 14.12
N PHE A 10 -3.52 11.70 13.90
CA PHE A 10 -4.63 11.02 14.53
C PHE A 10 -4.44 11.19 16.05
N SER A 11 -4.96 12.28 16.62
CA SER A 11 -4.96 12.56 18.04
C SER A 11 -6.06 11.72 18.67
N GLY A 12 -5.67 10.63 19.29
CA GLY A 12 -6.59 9.80 20.05
C GLY A 12 -6.09 8.38 20.21
N VAL A 13 -5.08 8.19 21.05
CA VAL A 13 -4.78 6.86 21.59
C VAL A 13 -5.54 6.75 22.92
N PRO A 14 -6.69 6.07 22.98
CA PRO A 14 -7.30 5.68 24.23
C PRO A 14 -6.58 4.47 24.79
N LYS A 15 -6.34 4.49 26.10
CA LYS A 15 -5.78 3.39 26.87
C LYS A 15 -6.67 2.15 26.80
N ASN A 16 -6.03 1.03 26.66
CA ASN A 16 -6.58 -0.33 26.54
C ASN A 16 -7.57 -0.63 27.68
N THR A 17 -8.85 -0.85 27.35
CA THR A 17 -9.77 -1.63 28.17
C THR A 17 -10.41 -2.66 27.24
N ALA A 18 -10.04 -3.92 27.46
CA ALA A 18 -10.63 -5.05 26.76
C ALA A 18 -12.10 -5.19 27.21
N SER A 19 -13.02 -4.89 26.32
CA SER A 19 -14.35 -5.45 26.31
C SER A 19 -14.65 -5.96 24.91
N ALA A 20 -15.06 -7.21 24.84
CA ALA A 20 -15.52 -7.83 23.59
C ALA A 20 -16.80 -7.12 23.16
N ASP A 21 -16.67 -6.08 22.37
CA ASP A 21 -17.81 -5.38 21.79
C ASP A 21 -18.34 -6.17 20.59
N LYS A 22 -19.62 -6.51 20.71
CA LYS A 22 -20.47 -6.99 19.62
C LYS A 22 -20.25 -6.08 18.41
N GLN A 23 -19.88 -6.68 17.29
CA GLN A 23 -19.84 -6.02 15.99
C GLN A 23 -21.19 -5.32 15.75
N THR A 24 -21.24 -4.04 15.96
CA THR A 24 -22.33 -3.21 15.44
C THR A 24 -22.22 -3.29 13.93
N ILE A 25 -23.18 -3.91 13.28
CA ILE A 25 -23.34 -3.90 11.82
C ILE A 25 -23.57 -2.44 11.46
N ILE A 26 -22.52 -1.76 11.00
CA ILE A 26 -22.68 -0.47 10.35
C ILE A 26 -23.29 -0.81 9.00
N ASP A 27 -24.44 -0.24 8.68
CA ASP A 27 -25.10 -0.31 7.37
C ASP A 27 -24.16 0.31 6.31
N GLY A 28 -23.15 -0.43 5.90
CA GLY A 28 -22.27 -0.09 4.80
C GLY A 28 -22.97 -0.38 3.48
N GLU A 29 -22.64 0.37 2.45
CA GLU A 29 -23.08 0.10 1.09
C GLU A 29 -22.61 -1.29 0.65
N LYS A 30 -23.53 -2.10 0.08
CA LYS A 30 -23.18 -3.42 -0.48
C LYS A 30 -22.43 -3.23 -1.80
N MET A 31 -21.27 -3.83 -1.91
CA MET A 31 -20.44 -3.73 -3.12
C MET A 31 -19.54 -4.96 -3.30
N THR A 32 -18.90 -5.07 -4.45
CA THR A 32 -17.86 -6.08 -4.71
C THR A 32 -16.53 -5.66 -4.09
N GLY A 33 -15.62 -6.62 -3.87
CA GLY A 33 -14.28 -6.30 -3.41
C GLY A 33 -13.50 -5.39 -4.37
N ALA A 34 -13.75 -5.50 -5.67
CA ALA A 34 -13.17 -4.59 -6.66
C ALA A 34 -13.62 -3.14 -6.45
N GLN A 35 -14.92 -2.91 -6.25
CA GLN A 35 -15.48 -1.60 -5.91
C GLN A 35 -14.97 -1.10 -4.56
N ALA A 36 -14.86 -1.99 -3.57
CA ALA A 36 -14.32 -1.66 -2.26
C ALA A 36 -12.85 -1.22 -2.32
N LEU A 37 -12.06 -1.81 -3.23
CA LEU A 37 -10.68 -1.37 -3.47
C LEU A 37 -10.64 0.06 -4.01
N ILE A 38 -11.45 0.37 -5.03
CA ILE A 38 -11.52 1.73 -5.60
C ILE A 38 -11.93 2.73 -4.51
N ARG A 39 -13.00 2.43 -3.78
CA ARG A 39 -13.46 3.28 -2.67
C ARG A 39 -12.40 3.49 -1.61
N ALA A 40 -11.66 2.45 -1.25
CA ALA A 40 -10.58 2.54 -0.26
C ALA A 40 -9.42 3.43 -0.74
N LEU A 41 -9.04 3.38 -2.04
CA LEU A 41 -8.04 4.29 -2.61
C LEU A 41 -8.53 5.74 -2.58
N GLU A 42 -9.82 5.98 -2.83
CA GLU A 42 -10.43 7.32 -2.71
C GLU A 42 -10.43 7.83 -1.27
N ASP A 43 -10.80 6.97 -0.31
CA ASP A 43 -10.79 7.32 1.13
C ASP A 43 -9.37 7.59 1.65
N LEU A 44 -8.34 6.99 1.04
CA LEU A 44 -6.93 7.30 1.28
C LEU A 44 -6.45 8.61 0.63
N GLY A 45 -7.29 9.23 -0.21
CA GLY A 45 -6.94 10.45 -0.93
C GLY A 45 -5.90 10.23 -2.03
N VAL A 46 -5.83 9.02 -2.60
CA VAL A 46 -4.99 8.72 -3.76
C VAL A 46 -5.45 9.58 -4.94
N GLN A 47 -4.50 10.18 -5.66
CA GLN A 47 -4.79 11.09 -6.78
C GLN A 47 -4.38 10.51 -8.14
N ASP A 48 -3.34 9.69 -8.16
CA ASP A 48 -2.82 9.08 -9.37
C ASP A 48 -2.55 7.60 -9.13
N VAL A 49 -2.97 6.78 -10.07
CA VAL A 49 -2.75 5.33 -10.09
C VAL A 49 -2.18 4.96 -11.46
N PHE A 50 -1.13 4.18 -11.49
CA PHE A 50 -0.49 3.71 -12.70
C PHE A 50 -0.72 2.21 -12.87
N GLY A 51 -0.91 1.71 -14.07
CA GLY A 51 -1.13 0.27 -14.18
C GLY A 51 -1.32 -0.27 -15.58
N LEU A 52 -1.42 -1.60 -15.63
CA LEU A 52 -1.71 -2.35 -16.84
C LEU A 52 -2.73 -3.45 -16.53
N PRO A 53 -3.87 -3.50 -17.26
CA PRO A 53 -4.87 -4.54 -17.05
C PRO A 53 -4.38 -5.93 -17.48
N GLY A 54 -4.97 -6.95 -16.88
CA GLY A 54 -4.78 -8.35 -17.25
C GLY A 54 -5.80 -9.24 -16.55
N GLY A 55 -5.88 -10.51 -16.94
CA GLY A 55 -6.99 -11.42 -16.62
C GLY A 55 -7.35 -11.54 -15.14
N ALA A 56 -6.36 -11.57 -14.26
CA ALA A 56 -6.58 -11.76 -12.82
C ALA A 56 -6.97 -10.47 -12.07
N ILE A 57 -6.88 -9.29 -12.71
CA ILE A 57 -7.19 -7.99 -12.10
C ILE A 57 -8.33 -7.26 -12.82
N LEU A 58 -8.91 -7.85 -13.88
CA LEU A 58 -9.99 -7.23 -14.65
C LEU A 58 -11.16 -6.74 -13.82
N PRO A 59 -11.65 -7.43 -12.76
CA PRO A 59 -12.74 -6.90 -11.96
C PRO A 59 -12.44 -5.52 -11.36
N VAL A 60 -11.20 -5.26 -10.96
CA VAL A 60 -10.76 -3.94 -10.47
C VAL A 60 -10.78 -2.91 -11.61
N PHE A 61 -10.28 -3.28 -12.79
CA PHE A 61 -10.29 -2.37 -13.95
C PHE A 61 -11.71 -2.05 -14.44
N HIS A 62 -12.66 -2.99 -14.31
CA HIS A 62 -14.07 -2.71 -14.58
C HIS A 62 -14.71 -1.78 -13.55
N ALA A 63 -14.17 -1.71 -12.33
CA ALA A 63 -14.65 -0.79 -11.31
C ALA A 63 -14.04 0.63 -11.44
N ILE A 64 -12.96 0.79 -12.20
CA ILE A 64 -12.42 2.10 -12.58
C ILE A 64 -13.30 2.67 -13.69
N ASN A 65 -13.93 3.80 -13.45
CA ASN A 65 -14.80 4.48 -14.40
C ASN A 65 -14.54 5.99 -14.40
N ASP A 66 -15.29 6.73 -15.18
CA ASP A 66 -15.14 8.19 -15.33
C ASP A 66 -15.42 8.97 -14.03
N ASP A 67 -16.18 8.39 -13.08
CA ASP A 67 -16.51 9.01 -11.79
C ASP A 67 -15.45 8.74 -10.70
N THR A 68 -14.40 7.97 -11.02
CA THR A 68 -13.31 7.68 -10.10
C THR A 68 -12.54 8.96 -9.76
N LYS A 69 -12.33 9.23 -8.45
CA LYS A 69 -11.72 10.48 -7.97
C LYS A 69 -10.22 10.58 -8.20
N PHE A 70 -9.57 9.52 -8.59
CA PHE A 70 -8.15 9.52 -8.97
C PHE A 70 -7.99 9.39 -10.48
N ARG A 71 -6.88 9.91 -10.99
CA ARG A 71 -6.50 9.71 -12.39
C ARG A 71 -5.83 8.36 -12.57
N PHE A 72 -6.33 7.55 -13.51
CA PHE A 72 -5.66 6.32 -13.91
C PHE A 72 -4.79 6.58 -15.15
N THR A 73 -3.50 6.17 -15.07
CA THR A 73 -2.56 6.25 -16.19
C THR A 73 -2.21 4.84 -16.68
N LEU A 74 -2.68 4.51 -17.88
CA LEU A 74 -2.36 3.26 -18.54
C LEU A 74 -0.90 3.30 -19.03
N VAL A 75 -0.14 2.26 -18.69
CA VAL A 75 1.23 2.04 -19.20
C VAL A 75 1.26 0.90 -20.23
N ARG A 76 2.39 0.71 -20.87
CA ARG A 76 2.59 -0.36 -21.86
C ARG A 76 3.47 -1.51 -21.36
N HIS A 77 3.96 -1.41 -20.14
CA HIS A 77 4.72 -2.43 -19.42
C HIS A 77 4.57 -2.19 -17.92
N GLU A 78 4.40 -3.23 -17.14
CA GLU A 78 4.13 -3.13 -15.69
C GLU A 78 5.28 -2.47 -14.92
N GLN A 79 6.50 -2.76 -15.28
CA GLN A 79 7.68 -2.12 -14.69
C GLN A 79 7.61 -0.59 -14.81
N ALA A 80 7.10 -0.08 -15.94
CA ALA A 80 6.90 1.35 -16.14
C ALA A 80 5.83 1.92 -15.20
N ALA A 81 4.81 1.13 -14.81
CA ALA A 81 3.84 1.55 -13.80
C ALA A 81 4.50 1.76 -12.44
N GLY A 82 5.37 0.83 -12.04
CA GLY A 82 6.12 0.92 -10.80
C GLY A 82 7.02 2.16 -10.75
N HIS A 83 7.88 2.34 -11.74
CA HIS A 83 8.77 3.52 -11.80
C HIS A 83 8.02 4.84 -11.97
N ALA A 84 6.86 4.85 -12.66
CA ALA A 84 6.02 6.05 -12.72
C ALA A 84 5.42 6.40 -11.35
N ALA A 85 4.91 5.41 -10.61
CA ALA A 85 4.39 5.58 -9.26
C ALA A 85 5.49 6.03 -8.28
N GLU A 86 6.70 5.50 -8.43
CA GLU A 86 7.89 5.87 -7.68
C GLU A 86 8.30 7.32 -7.94
N GLY A 87 8.42 7.70 -9.22
CA GLY A 87 8.69 9.09 -9.61
C GLY A 87 7.62 10.06 -9.11
N TYR A 88 6.34 9.66 -9.15
CA TYR A 88 5.25 10.42 -8.56
C TYR A 88 5.43 10.60 -7.05
N ALA A 89 5.77 9.53 -6.33
CA ALA A 89 5.99 9.59 -4.89
C ALA A 89 7.13 10.54 -4.52
N VAL A 90 8.26 10.46 -5.23
CA VAL A 90 9.42 11.35 -5.04
C VAL A 90 9.06 12.80 -5.32
N ALA A 91 8.35 13.06 -6.42
CA ALA A 91 8.02 14.42 -6.85
C ALA A 91 6.96 15.09 -5.96
N THR A 92 6.03 14.32 -5.38
CA THR A 92 4.88 14.86 -4.64
C THR A 92 4.96 14.70 -3.13
N GLY A 93 5.83 13.82 -2.62
CA GLY A 93 5.87 13.42 -1.21
C GLY A 93 4.69 12.53 -0.80
N ARG A 94 3.93 11.99 -1.75
CA ARG A 94 2.78 11.12 -1.51
C ARG A 94 3.16 9.65 -1.71
N VAL A 95 2.27 8.75 -1.33
CA VAL A 95 2.45 7.32 -1.65
C VAL A 95 2.14 7.09 -3.12
N GLY A 96 3.07 6.47 -3.84
CA GLY A 96 2.83 6.00 -5.20
C GLY A 96 1.94 4.74 -5.19
N VAL A 97 1.02 4.63 -6.13
CA VAL A 97 0.12 3.48 -6.24
C VAL A 97 0.16 2.93 -7.66
N CYS A 98 0.34 1.62 -7.78
CA CYS A 98 0.23 0.94 -9.07
C CYS A 98 -0.60 -0.35 -8.96
N ILE A 99 -1.27 -0.70 -10.06
CA ILE A 99 -2.15 -1.86 -10.16
C ILE A 99 -1.77 -2.67 -11.40
N VAL A 100 -1.44 -3.95 -11.20
CA VAL A 100 -1.02 -4.87 -12.27
C VAL A 100 -1.66 -6.25 -12.10
N THR A 101 -1.58 -7.08 -13.13
CA THR A 101 -2.14 -8.44 -13.08
C THR A 101 -1.20 -9.44 -12.36
N SER A 102 -1.62 -10.70 -12.29
CA SER A 102 -0.86 -11.82 -11.72
C SER A 102 0.30 -12.28 -12.61
N GLY A 103 1.05 -13.25 -12.13
CA GLY A 103 2.08 -13.95 -12.89
C GLY A 103 3.11 -12.98 -13.48
N PRO A 104 3.26 -12.93 -14.82
CA PRO A 104 4.26 -12.07 -15.46
C PRO A 104 4.04 -10.59 -15.17
N GLY A 105 2.80 -10.13 -14.98
CA GLY A 105 2.52 -8.75 -14.59
C GLY A 105 3.03 -8.42 -13.20
N ALA A 106 2.80 -9.30 -12.25
CA ALA A 106 3.28 -9.15 -10.87
C ALA A 106 4.82 -9.26 -10.79
N THR A 107 5.43 -10.23 -11.48
CA THR A 107 6.89 -10.41 -11.45
C THR A 107 7.64 -9.26 -12.12
N ASN A 108 7.05 -8.58 -13.10
CA ASN A 108 7.61 -7.35 -13.67
C ASN A 108 7.71 -6.20 -12.66
N MET A 109 7.03 -6.29 -11.52
CA MET A 109 7.10 -5.29 -10.46
C MET A 109 8.30 -5.47 -9.52
N ILE A 110 9.03 -6.58 -9.59
CA ILE A 110 10.16 -6.86 -8.67
C ILE A 110 11.24 -5.77 -8.77
N THR A 111 11.60 -5.34 -9.98
CA THR A 111 12.61 -4.29 -10.18
C THR A 111 12.20 -2.96 -9.53
N PRO A 112 11.04 -2.35 -9.86
CA PRO A 112 10.65 -1.08 -9.22
C PRO A 112 10.39 -1.22 -7.71
N ILE A 113 9.94 -2.39 -7.22
CA ILE A 113 9.82 -2.66 -5.79
C ILE A 113 11.21 -2.63 -5.13
N ALA A 114 12.20 -3.30 -5.72
CA ALA A 114 13.56 -3.31 -5.19
C ALA A 114 14.18 -1.90 -5.18
N ASP A 115 13.97 -1.13 -6.23
CA ASP A 115 14.43 0.26 -6.38
C ASP A 115 13.80 1.15 -5.28
N ALA A 116 12.47 1.14 -5.17
CA ALA A 116 11.74 1.87 -4.12
C ALA A 116 12.18 1.48 -2.69
N ASN A 117 12.53 0.21 -2.46
CA ASN A 117 13.04 -0.24 -1.17
C ASN A 117 14.42 0.31 -0.87
N MET A 118 15.31 0.35 -1.86
CA MET A 118 16.66 0.89 -1.72
C MET A 118 16.64 2.40 -1.47
N ASP A 119 15.79 3.12 -2.21
CA ASP A 119 15.71 4.59 -2.16
C ASP A 119 14.71 5.10 -1.11
N SER A 120 14.08 4.20 -0.35
CA SER A 120 13.11 4.55 0.70
C SER A 120 11.91 5.32 0.15
N VAL A 121 11.41 4.92 -1.01
CA VAL A 121 10.25 5.53 -1.67
C VAL A 121 8.96 4.83 -1.24
N PRO A 122 7.95 5.55 -0.72
CA PRO A 122 6.70 4.94 -0.31
C PRO A 122 5.87 4.51 -1.53
N LEU A 123 5.65 3.20 -1.67
CA LEU A 123 4.96 2.61 -2.81
C LEU A 123 3.94 1.56 -2.32
N VAL A 124 2.73 1.56 -2.85
CA VAL A 124 1.75 0.48 -2.71
C VAL A 124 1.55 -0.17 -4.06
N VAL A 125 1.94 -1.43 -4.15
CA VAL A 125 1.81 -2.25 -5.36
C VAL A 125 0.66 -3.22 -5.17
N ILE A 126 -0.37 -3.09 -5.99
CA ILE A 126 -1.53 -3.98 -5.98
C ILE A 126 -1.39 -4.94 -7.15
N THR A 127 -1.25 -6.23 -6.85
CA THR A 127 -1.16 -7.28 -7.86
C THR A 127 -2.44 -8.11 -7.88
N GLY A 128 -2.86 -8.54 -9.05
CA GLY A 128 -3.89 -9.57 -9.14
C GLY A 128 -3.32 -10.95 -8.81
N GLN A 129 -4.16 -11.82 -8.25
CA GLN A 129 -3.83 -13.21 -8.00
C GLN A 129 -4.97 -14.12 -8.51
N VAL A 130 -4.65 -15.36 -8.82
CA VAL A 130 -5.64 -16.37 -9.19
C VAL A 130 -6.69 -16.54 -8.07
N GLY A 131 -7.80 -17.23 -8.36
CA GLY A 131 -8.79 -17.54 -7.33
C GLY A 131 -8.21 -18.38 -6.20
N VAL A 132 -8.72 -18.24 -4.99
CA VAL A 132 -8.20 -18.94 -3.78
C VAL A 132 -8.03 -20.44 -3.99
N ASN A 133 -8.96 -21.09 -4.67
CA ASN A 133 -8.91 -22.54 -4.92
C ASN A 133 -7.84 -22.95 -5.96
N ALA A 134 -7.26 -22.00 -6.67
CA ALA A 134 -6.23 -22.24 -7.67
C ALA A 134 -4.81 -21.94 -7.18
N ILE A 135 -4.67 -21.36 -5.99
CA ILE A 135 -3.35 -21.07 -5.39
C ILE A 135 -2.66 -22.40 -5.04
N GLY A 136 -1.40 -22.53 -5.47
CA GLY A 136 -0.59 -23.73 -5.24
C GLY A 136 -0.86 -24.88 -6.20
N THR A 137 -1.58 -24.64 -7.30
CA THR A 137 -1.89 -25.66 -8.33
C THR A 137 -1.17 -25.48 -9.64
N ASP A 138 -0.20 -24.55 -9.72
CA ASP A 138 0.46 -24.12 -10.95
C ASP A 138 -0.55 -23.61 -12.00
N ALA A 139 -1.57 -22.90 -11.55
CA ALA A 139 -2.60 -22.33 -12.41
C ALA A 139 -2.01 -21.33 -13.40
N PHE A 140 -2.71 -21.09 -14.51
CA PHE A 140 -2.27 -20.13 -15.52
C PHE A 140 -2.02 -18.75 -14.93
N GLN A 141 -0.79 -18.25 -15.12
CA GLN A 141 -0.31 -16.99 -14.58
C GLN A 141 -0.37 -16.88 -13.04
N GLU A 142 -0.33 -17.98 -12.32
CA GLU A 142 -0.05 -18.00 -10.90
C GLU A 142 1.42 -17.67 -10.64
N ALA A 143 1.70 -16.86 -9.64
CA ALA A 143 3.03 -16.65 -9.09
C ALA A 143 2.92 -16.35 -7.60
N ASP A 144 3.85 -16.90 -6.80
CA ASP A 144 4.01 -16.49 -5.40
C ASP A 144 4.76 -15.15 -5.34
N ILE A 145 4.02 -14.08 -5.61
CA ILE A 145 4.61 -12.73 -5.60
C ILE A 145 4.95 -12.28 -4.18
N VAL A 146 4.24 -12.76 -3.17
CA VAL A 146 4.54 -12.48 -1.77
C VAL A 146 5.91 -13.04 -1.41
N GLY A 147 6.16 -14.32 -1.73
CA GLY A 147 7.47 -14.95 -1.52
C GLY A 147 8.57 -14.32 -2.38
N ALA A 148 8.30 -14.05 -3.66
CA ALA A 148 9.29 -13.48 -4.59
C ALA A 148 9.72 -12.06 -4.20
N THR A 149 8.85 -11.26 -3.59
CA THR A 149 9.14 -9.88 -3.18
C THR A 149 9.60 -9.76 -1.73
N TYR A 150 9.50 -10.82 -0.93
CA TYR A 150 9.81 -10.80 0.51
C TYR A 150 11.12 -10.09 0.87
N PRO A 151 12.26 -10.29 0.17
CA PRO A 151 13.54 -9.65 0.52
C PRO A 151 13.61 -8.15 0.17
N VAL A 152 12.67 -7.63 -0.61
CA VAL A 152 12.72 -6.27 -1.17
C VAL A 152 11.50 -5.41 -0.83
N VAL A 153 10.65 -5.85 0.11
CA VAL A 153 9.48 -5.10 0.56
C VAL A 153 9.53 -4.82 2.05
N LYS A 154 8.82 -3.80 2.49
CA LYS A 154 8.58 -3.59 3.93
C LYS A 154 7.57 -4.58 4.48
N HIS A 155 6.53 -4.86 3.71
CA HIS A 155 5.47 -5.81 4.04
C HIS A 155 4.72 -6.26 2.79
N SER A 156 4.07 -7.41 2.88
CA SER A 156 3.20 -7.93 1.83
C SER A 156 1.96 -8.57 2.44
N TYR A 157 0.87 -8.51 1.69
CA TYR A 157 -0.42 -9.10 2.04
C TYR A 157 -0.91 -9.99 0.91
N LEU A 158 -1.41 -11.18 1.25
CA LEU A 158 -2.26 -11.98 0.37
C LEU A 158 -3.71 -11.81 0.83
N VAL A 159 -4.52 -11.17 0.00
CA VAL A 159 -5.92 -10.87 0.31
C VAL A 159 -6.85 -11.88 -0.35
N THR A 160 -7.49 -12.70 0.47
CA THR A 160 -8.35 -13.80 0.01
C THR A 160 -9.85 -13.53 0.18
N ARG A 161 -10.23 -12.49 0.91
CA ARG A 161 -11.62 -12.12 1.19
C ARG A 161 -11.87 -10.65 0.91
N ALA A 162 -13.02 -10.33 0.33
CA ALA A 162 -13.42 -8.95 0.03
C ALA A 162 -13.42 -8.04 1.27
N GLN A 163 -13.89 -8.55 2.41
CA GLN A 163 -14.01 -7.81 3.67
C GLN A 163 -12.68 -7.29 4.23
N ASP A 164 -11.56 -7.92 3.86
CA ASP A 164 -10.24 -7.52 4.34
C ASP A 164 -9.65 -6.35 3.53
N ILE A 165 -10.17 -6.04 2.34
CA ILE A 165 -9.60 -5.06 1.41
C ILE A 165 -9.44 -3.66 2.03
N PRO A 166 -10.47 -3.04 2.64
CA PRO A 166 -10.33 -1.68 3.18
C PRO A 166 -9.29 -1.61 4.29
N ARG A 167 -9.27 -2.60 5.18
CA ARG A 167 -8.30 -2.69 6.27
C ARG A 167 -6.88 -2.85 5.73
N VAL A 168 -6.67 -3.80 4.83
CA VAL A 168 -5.34 -4.08 4.26
C VAL A 168 -4.80 -2.87 3.50
N LEU A 169 -5.62 -2.17 2.72
CA LEU A 169 -5.18 -0.97 2.01
C LEU A 169 -4.82 0.17 2.96
N ALA A 170 -5.59 0.37 4.03
CA ALA A 170 -5.26 1.35 5.05
C ALA A 170 -3.93 1.03 5.73
N GLU A 171 -3.70 -0.24 6.11
CA GLU A 171 -2.45 -0.72 6.70
C GLU A 171 -1.27 -0.59 5.73
N ALA A 172 -1.44 -1.04 4.48
CA ALA A 172 -0.40 -0.97 3.45
C ALA A 172 0.06 0.47 3.19
N HIS A 173 -0.89 1.39 3.02
CA HIS A 173 -0.61 2.80 2.82
C HIS A 173 0.08 3.43 4.03
N TYR A 174 -0.33 3.08 5.26
CA TYR A 174 0.32 3.56 6.47
C TYR A 174 1.75 3.02 6.61
N ILE A 175 1.95 1.71 6.41
CA ILE A 175 3.28 1.08 6.48
C ILE A 175 4.22 1.66 5.42
N ALA A 176 3.73 1.85 4.19
CA ALA A 176 4.55 2.37 3.10
C ALA A 176 5.19 3.73 3.44
N ARG A 177 4.45 4.63 4.09
CA ARG A 177 4.89 6.02 4.35
C ARG A 177 5.47 6.29 5.73
N SER A 178 5.35 5.37 6.68
CA SER A 178 5.77 5.59 8.08
C SER A 178 7.12 4.93 8.39
N GLY A 179 7.83 5.41 9.41
CA GLY A 179 9.20 4.98 9.71
C GLY A 179 10.13 5.27 8.52
N ARG A 180 10.97 4.31 8.13
CA ARG A 180 11.67 4.38 6.84
C ARG A 180 10.64 4.07 5.75
N PRO A 181 10.32 4.99 4.83
CA PRO A 181 9.39 4.71 3.73
C PRO A 181 9.86 3.54 2.86
N GLY A 182 8.95 2.92 2.15
CA GLY A 182 9.29 1.81 1.27
C GLY A 182 8.05 1.10 0.70
N PRO A 183 8.24 0.11 -0.17
CA PRO A 183 7.18 -0.57 -0.87
C PRO A 183 6.42 -1.55 0.01
N VAL A 184 5.10 -1.65 -0.23
CA VAL A 184 4.22 -2.68 0.31
C VAL A 184 3.45 -3.31 -0.84
N VAL A 185 3.40 -4.65 -0.86
CA VAL A 185 2.67 -5.41 -1.87
C VAL A 185 1.33 -5.87 -1.30
N VAL A 186 0.28 -5.71 -2.09
CA VAL A 186 -1.07 -6.22 -1.81
C VAL A 186 -1.47 -7.15 -2.93
N ASP A 187 -1.30 -8.45 -2.72
CA ASP A 187 -1.65 -9.49 -3.69
C ASP A 187 -3.12 -9.88 -3.51
N LEU A 188 -3.95 -9.54 -4.49
CA LEU A 188 -5.40 -9.57 -4.39
C LEU A 188 -5.99 -10.70 -5.22
N THR A 189 -6.50 -11.73 -4.55
CA THR A 189 -7.11 -12.87 -5.26
C THR A 189 -8.35 -12.46 -6.05
N LYS A 190 -8.59 -13.13 -7.18
CA LYS A 190 -9.81 -12.94 -7.97
C LYS A 190 -11.07 -13.19 -7.14
N THR A 191 -11.01 -14.14 -6.22
CA THR A 191 -12.10 -14.43 -5.26
C THR A 191 -12.41 -13.21 -4.38
N ALA A 192 -11.39 -12.53 -3.86
CA ALA A 192 -11.60 -11.31 -3.06
C ALA A 192 -12.17 -10.17 -3.91
N GLN A 193 -11.72 -10.01 -5.15
CA GLN A 193 -12.20 -8.95 -6.06
C GLN A 193 -13.68 -9.10 -6.41
N THR A 194 -14.14 -10.34 -6.65
CA THR A 194 -15.53 -10.63 -7.07
C THR A 194 -16.48 -10.89 -5.90
N GLY A 195 -15.94 -11.13 -4.71
CA GLY A 195 -16.72 -11.37 -3.49
C GLY A 195 -17.53 -10.13 -3.11
N GLU A 196 -18.77 -10.36 -2.63
CA GLU A 196 -19.62 -9.30 -2.11
C GLU A 196 -19.30 -8.98 -0.65
N MET A 197 -19.39 -7.71 -0.29
CA MET A 197 -19.19 -7.22 1.07
C MET A 197 -20.04 -5.99 1.36
N TYR A 198 -20.19 -5.66 2.64
CA TYR A 198 -20.64 -4.35 3.08
C TYR A 198 -19.42 -3.50 3.40
N TYR A 199 -19.29 -2.35 2.74
CA TYR A 199 -18.10 -1.50 2.89
C TYR A 199 -18.04 -0.90 4.29
N SER A 200 -16.89 -1.03 4.92
CA SER A 200 -16.60 -0.40 6.20
C SER A 200 -15.13 0.04 6.23
N TRP A 201 -14.91 1.34 6.44
CA TRP A 201 -13.55 1.86 6.62
C TRP A 201 -13.07 1.60 8.05
N PRO A 202 -11.84 1.16 8.27
CA PRO A 202 -11.34 0.86 9.60
C PRO A 202 -11.30 2.13 10.47
N GLN A 203 -12.08 2.13 11.55
CA GLN A 203 -12.13 3.24 12.53
C GLN A 203 -10.82 3.36 13.32
N ARG A 204 -10.08 2.27 13.45
CA ARG A 204 -8.82 2.19 14.18
C ARG A 204 -7.84 1.28 13.47
N MET A 205 -6.61 1.75 13.32
CA MET A 205 -5.50 0.94 12.85
C MET A 205 -4.84 0.22 14.03
N ILE A 206 -4.73 -1.10 13.96
CA ILE A 206 -4.12 -1.94 14.99
C ILE A 206 -2.98 -2.72 14.34
N LEU A 207 -1.75 -2.29 14.59
CA LEU A 207 -0.52 -2.92 14.09
C LEU A 207 0.42 -3.23 15.27
N PRO A 208 0.16 -4.32 16.05
CA PRO A 208 0.86 -4.58 17.31
C PRO A 208 2.38 -4.71 17.17
N GLY A 209 2.84 -5.26 16.04
CA GLY A 209 4.26 -5.49 15.75
C GLY A 209 4.96 -4.34 15.03
N TYR A 210 4.27 -3.23 14.72
CA TYR A 210 4.81 -2.13 13.94
C TYR A 210 4.80 -0.81 14.72
N ASN A 211 5.94 -0.49 15.33
CA ASN A 211 6.14 0.72 16.14
C ASN A 211 7.32 1.53 15.60
N PRO A 212 7.13 2.35 14.55
CA PRO A 212 8.22 3.14 13.98
C PRO A 212 8.71 4.19 14.98
N THR A 213 10.03 4.32 15.10
CA THR A 213 10.65 5.34 15.96
C THR A 213 10.42 6.73 15.36
N THR A 214 9.71 7.59 16.08
CA THR A 214 9.38 8.96 15.65
C THR A 214 10.22 10.04 16.35
N LYS A 215 10.99 9.65 17.38
CA LYS A 215 11.85 10.57 18.15
C LYS A 215 13.25 9.99 18.26
N ALA A 216 14.25 10.80 17.91
CA ALA A 216 15.63 10.43 18.09
C ALA A 216 16.01 10.42 19.58
N HIS A 217 16.94 9.55 19.95
CA HIS A 217 17.45 9.47 21.31
C HIS A 217 18.32 10.70 21.63
N GLY A 218 18.04 11.41 22.74
CA GLY A 218 18.69 12.68 23.09
C GLY A 218 20.24 12.61 23.13
N ARG A 219 20.80 11.49 23.60
CA ARG A 219 22.26 11.29 23.60
C ARG A 219 22.83 11.27 22.18
N VAL A 220 22.18 10.59 21.23
CA VAL A 220 22.62 10.54 19.84
C VAL A 220 22.58 11.92 19.19
N ILE A 221 21.54 12.71 19.49
CA ILE A 221 21.45 14.11 19.06
C ILE A 221 22.61 14.94 19.62
N SER A 222 22.94 14.79 20.92
CA SER A 222 24.04 15.50 21.55
C SER A 222 25.40 15.12 20.94
N ASP A 223 25.61 13.83 20.67
CA ASP A 223 26.87 13.35 20.08
C ASP A 223 27.00 13.83 18.62
N ALA A 224 25.92 13.82 17.84
CA ALA A 224 25.91 14.42 16.50
C ALA A 224 26.22 15.91 16.53
N ALA A 225 25.61 16.67 17.46
CA ALA A 225 25.88 18.08 17.62
C ALA A 225 27.36 18.39 17.93
N LYS A 226 28.02 17.56 18.75
CA LYS A 226 29.46 17.69 19.03
C LYS A 226 30.31 17.44 17.79
N LEU A 227 29.97 16.41 17.00
CA LEU A 227 30.67 16.13 15.74
C LEU A 227 30.53 17.31 14.77
N PHE A 228 29.35 17.89 14.66
CA PHE A 228 29.11 19.09 13.86
C PHE A 228 29.99 20.26 14.32
N ALA A 229 30.00 20.54 15.62
CA ALA A 229 30.78 21.65 16.18
C ALA A 229 32.30 21.48 15.98
N GLN A 230 32.80 20.27 15.86
CA GLN A 230 34.21 19.95 15.62
C GLN A 230 34.58 19.87 14.14
N SER A 231 33.57 19.86 13.26
CA SER A 231 33.77 19.64 11.82
C SER A 231 34.18 20.94 11.13
N TYR A 232 35.22 20.87 10.30
CA TYR A 232 35.67 22.02 9.49
C TYR A 232 34.82 22.22 8.22
N ARG A 233 34.33 21.10 7.61
CA ARG A 233 33.54 21.13 6.37
C ARG A 233 32.43 20.05 6.44
N PRO A 234 31.39 20.27 7.25
CA PRO A 234 30.31 19.30 7.35
C PRO A 234 29.51 19.23 6.04
N VAL A 235 29.13 18.00 5.66
CA VAL A 235 28.20 17.75 4.57
C VAL A 235 26.92 17.20 5.21
N LEU A 236 25.76 17.77 4.87
CA LEU A 236 24.43 17.40 5.35
C LEU A 236 23.61 16.77 4.23
#